data_c9502413eb06a7ab54da0fefbc2ea384
#
_entry.id   c9502413eb06a7ab54da0fefbc2ea384
#
_cell.length_a   1.000
_cell.length_b   1.000
_cell.length_c   1.000
_cell.angle_alpha   90.00
_cell.angle_beta   90.00
_cell.angle_gamma   90.00
#
_symmetry.space_group_name_H-M   'P 1'
#
loop_
_entity.id
_entity.type
_entity.pdbx_description
1 polymer ?
#
loop_
_entity_poly.entity_id
_entity_poly.type
_entity_poly.pdbx_seq_one_letter_code
_entity_poly.pdbx_strand_id
1 'polypeptide(L)'
;MKYQSTRNHALTASPAAAVLRGIAPDGGLYMPEAIPVLDWQSLMKEDTLTMSARILSALLPDYEDMPALVRRGYAGKFETEDLTPLVSVGDRYVLELFRGPTSAFKDVALSLLPQLISQARDMEGIEDEMLILTATSGDTGKAALEGFRDVPGTKIIVFYPHGGVSAVQQAQMVTQEGGNVKVCAVRGNFDDTQTGVKRIFASCDEEDLPGVRLSSANSINIGRLAPQIVYYFKAYADLVRSGRIRVGDKVHFCVPTGNFGDILAGYFAKRMGLPVGRLICASNRNDVLTDFLSTGVYDKRRTFYKTTSPSMDILVSSNLERLLSLLTGDDAYVSGLMKDLNEVGHYKVTDELLQKLQAEFSCGCCDDDAAARTIGRVWAREKYLCDPHTAVAWTVADQFIHMHRDGVPVVVLSTASPYKFPTAVLSALGQRVADDEFAVMDALHACTGVPVPKNLASLRQKPVRHTDVIDREDMLDYVLQKAGEAQW
;
A
#
# COMPACT_ATOMS: atom_id res chain seq x y z
N MET A 1 -10.39 21.86 8.13
CA MET A 1 -9.97 21.36 6.79
C MET A 1 -11.10 20.54 6.23
N LYS A 2 -11.46 20.71 4.97
CA LYS A 2 -12.41 19.84 4.28
C LYS A 2 -11.67 18.95 3.28
N TYR A 3 -12.30 17.86 2.94
CA TYR A 3 -11.89 16.98 1.84
C TYR A 3 -12.88 17.12 0.69
N GLN A 4 -12.41 17.07 -0.53
CA GLN A 4 -13.21 17.22 -1.75
C GLN A 4 -12.95 16.04 -2.71
N SER A 5 -13.93 15.74 -3.58
CA SER A 5 -13.75 14.73 -4.62
C SER A 5 -12.77 15.23 -5.69
N THR A 6 -11.92 14.34 -6.20
CA THR A 6 -11.05 14.63 -7.36
C THR A 6 -11.80 14.92 -8.65
N ARG A 7 -13.09 14.55 -8.75
CA ARG A 7 -13.92 14.69 -9.97
C ARG A 7 -15.00 15.74 -9.85
N ASN A 8 -15.27 16.23 -8.63
CA ASN A 8 -16.23 17.31 -8.37
C ASN A 8 -15.90 17.97 -7.03
N HIS A 9 -15.23 19.11 -7.06
CA HIS A 9 -14.82 19.84 -5.85
C HIS A 9 -15.99 20.34 -4.99
N ALA A 10 -17.21 20.39 -5.52
CA ALA A 10 -18.40 20.73 -4.73
C ALA A 10 -18.82 19.59 -3.77
N LEU A 11 -18.42 18.35 -4.05
CA LEU A 11 -18.65 17.21 -3.19
C LEU A 11 -17.58 17.18 -2.08
N THR A 12 -17.95 17.69 -0.92
CA THR A 12 -17.05 17.80 0.22
C THR A 12 -17.44 16.85 1.38
N ALA A 13 -16.47 16.53 2.22
CA ALA A 13 -16.63 15.74 3.42
C ALA A 13 -15.73 16.25 4.55
N SER A 14 -16.06 15.93 5.81
CA SER A 14 -15.12 16.00 6.92
C SER A 14 -13.97 15.01 6.70
N PRO A 15 -12.78 15.18 7.29
CA PRO A 15 -11.74 14.15 7.28
C PRO A 15 -12.24 12.79 7.77
N ALA A 16 -13.03 12.75 8.84
CA ALA A 16 -13.63 11.52 9.37
C ALA A 16 -14.57 10.85 8.36
N ALA A 17 -15.49 11.61 7.77
CA ALA A 17 -16.41 11.09 6.74
C ALA A 17 -15.67 10.62 5.49
N ALA A 18 -14.57 11.28 5.09
CA ALA A 18 -13.75 10.84 3.95
C ALA A 18 -13.04 9.49 4.23
N VAL A 19 -12.58 9.26 5.46
CA VAL A 19 -12.00 7.99 5.90
C VAL A 19 -13.07 6.89 5.94
N LEU A 20 -14.26 7.18 6.49
CA LEU A 20 -15.35 6.21 6.58
C LEU A 20 -15.85 5.76 5.20
N ARG A 21 -16.09 6.72 4.30
CA ARG A 21 -16.63 6.44 2.97
C ARG A 21 -15.59 5.83 2.03
N GLY A 22 -14.32 6.23 2.18
CA GLY A 22 -13.22 5.76 1.35
C GLY A 22 -13.23 6.28 -0.10
N ILE A 23 -14.41 6.47 -0.70
CA ILE A 23 -14.64 6.98 -2.06
C ILE A 23 -15.77 8.01 -2.03
N ALA A 24 -15.71 9.00 -2.92
CA ALA A 24 -16.76 10.00 -3.05
C ALA A 24 -17.96 9.45 -3.85
N PRO A 25 -19.17 10.03 -3.69
CA PRO A 25 -20.40 9.55 -4.36
C PRO A 25 -20.33 9.54 -5.89
N ASP A 26 -19.49 10.41 -6.49
CA ASP A 26 -19.24 10.48 -7.94
C ASP A 26 -18.17 9.49 -8.43
N GLY A 27 -17.68 8.62 -7.53
CA GLY A 27 -16.58 7.68 -7.80
C GLY A 27 -15.20 8.32 -7.80
N GLY A 28 -15.08 9.62 -7.50
CA GLY A 28 -13.82 10.33 -7.30
C GLY A 28 -13.19 9.99 -5.96
N LEU A 29 -11.93 10.37 -5.78
CA LEU A 29 -11.18 10.11 -4.58
C LEU A 29 -11.14 11.34 -3.67
N TYR A 30 -11.27 11.14 -2.36
CA TYR A 30 -11.17 12.24 -1.42
C TYR A 30 -9.73 12.78 -1.31
N MET A 31 -9.61 14.12 -1.41
CA MET A 31 -8.37 14.87 -1.27
C MET A 31 -8.59 16.04 -0.31
N PRO A 32 -7.61 16.40 0.55
CA PRO A 32 -7.71 17.63 1.32
C PRO A 32 -7.75 18.85 0.38
N GLU A 33 -8.56 19.86 0.69
CA GLU A 33 -8.62 21.11 -0.07
C GLU A 33 -7.24 21.78 -0.23
N ALA A 34 -6.37 21.59 0.78
CA ALA A 34 -4.99 22.04 0.76
C ALA A 34 -4.11 21.06 1.55
N ILE A 35 -2.92 20.78 1.02
CA ILE A 35 -1.90 20.01 1.76
C ILE A 35 -1.24 20.95 2.77
N PRO A 36 -1.27 20.65 4.09
CA PRO A 36 -0.68 21.51 5.11
C PRO A 36 0.85 21.53 4.99
N VAL A 37 1.46 22.70 5.15
CA VAL A 37 2.91 22.83 5.30
C VAL A 37 3.27 22.65 6.77
N LEU A 38 4.26 21.80 7.05
CA LEU A 38 4.69 21.48 8.42
C LEU A 38 6.04 22.16 8.74
N ASP A 39 6.25 22.44 10.02
CA ASP A 39 7.60 22.64 10.56
C ASP A 39 8.32 21.29 10.64
N TRP A 40 8.75 20.82 9.47
CA TRP A 40 9.39 19.50 9.32
C TRP A 40 10.73 19.40 10.07
N GLN A 41 11.40 20.53 10.32
CA GLN A 41 12.67 20.55 11.06
C GLN A 41 12.47 20.18 12.52
N SER A 42 11.35 20.61 13.12
CA SER A 42 11.00 20.22 14.50
C SER A 42 10.66 18.73 14.59
N LEU A 43 10.00 18.17 13.56
CA LEU A 43 9.60 16.76 13.52
C LEU A 43 10.80 15.81 13.58
N MET A 44 11.96 16.21 13.04
CA MET A 44 13.16 15.37 13.05
C MET A 44 13.72 15.04 14.42
N LYS A 45 13.32 15.78 15.45
CA LYS A 45 13.77 15.59 16.83
C LYS A 45 12.87 14.61 17.59
N GLU A 46 11.74 14.25 17.03
CA GLU A 46 10.71 13.46 17.69
C GLU A 46 10.87 11.97 17.41
N ASP A 47 10.35 11.15 18.32
CA ASP A 47 10.19 9.72 18.08
C ASP A 47 9.14 9.46 16.99
N THR A 48 9.14 8.24 16.46
CA THR A 48 8.30 7.86 15.32
C THR A 48 6.80 7.98 15.60
N LEU A 49 6.35 7.67 16.83
CA LEU A 49 4.91 7.74 17.18
C LEU A 49 4.47 9.20 17.30
N THR A 50 5.27 10.05 17.94
CA THR A 50 5.00 11.49 18.06
C THR A 50 5.01 12.17 16.69
N MET A 51 6.00 11.86 15.83
CA MET A 51 6.06 12.32 14.45
C MET A 51 4.80 11.89 13.66
N SER A 52 4.39 10.64 13.80
CA SER A 52 3.18 10.12 13.16
C SER A 52 1.95 10.88 13.58
N ALA A 53 1.76 11.08 14.88
CA ALA A 53 0.61 11.81 15.42
C ALA A 53 0.55 13.24 14.89
N ARG A 54 1.68 13.96 14.85
CA ARG A 54 1.72 15.35 14.36
C ARG A 54 1.41 15.48 12.88
N ILE A 55 1.97 14.61 12.05
CA ILE A 55 1.70 14.60 10.60
C ILE A 55 0.23 14.28 10.34
N LEU A 56 -0.30 13.27 11.02
CA LEU A 56 -1.68 12.83 10.84
C LEU A 56 -2.69 13.85 11.39
N SER A 57 -2.41 14.50 12.53
CA SER A 57 -3.27 15.59 13.06
C SER A 57 -3.35 16.76 12.10
N ALA A 58 -2.30 17.06 11.34
CA ALA A 58 -2.34 18.12 10.34
C ALA A 58 -3.22 17.78 9.12
N LEU A 59 -3.32 16.49 8.76
CA LEU A 59 -4.15 16.01 7.66
C LEU A 59 -5.58 15.68 8.10
N LEU A 60 -5.76 15.19 9.31
CA LEU A 60 -7.03 14.73 9.88
C LEU A 60 -7.34 15.50 11.18
N PRO A 61 -7.55 16.84 11.10
CA PRO A 61 -7.60 17.70 12.28
C PRO A 61 -8.86 17.55 13.13
N ASP A 62 -9.89 16.87 12.68
CA ASP A 62 -11.09 16.55 13.45
C ASP A 62 -10.90 15.35 14.41
N TYR A 63 -9.83 14.57 14.27
CA TYR A 63 -9.50 13.52 15.24
C TYR A 63 -8.80 14.10 16.47
N GLU A 64 -9.52 14.24 17.57
CA GLU A 64 -9.05 14.97 18.77
C GLU A 64 -7.86 14.29 19.46
N ASP A 65 -7.81 12.94 19.51
CA ASP A 65 -6.75 12.17 20.18
C ASP A 65 -5.95 11.30 19.20
N MET A 66 -5.38 11.94 18.19
CA MET A 66 -4.49 11.25 17.23
C MET A 66 -3.31 10.53 17.89
N PRO A 67 -2.67 11.06 18.97
CA PRO A 67 -1.63 10.33 19.68
C PRO A 67 -2.09 8.99 20.25
N ALA A 68 -3.29 8.88 20.80
CA ALA A 68 -3.83 7.60 21.28
C ALA A 68 -4.16 6.65 20.13
N LEU A 69 -4.70 7.15 19.01
CA LEU A 69 -4.97 6.35 17.81
C LEU A 69 -3.67 5.75 17.25
N VAL A 70 -2.63 6.57 17.09
CA VAL A 70 -1.30 6.14 16.63
C VAL A 70 -0.72 5.10 17.56
N ARG A 71 -0.82 5.29 18.87
CA ARG A 71 -0.31 4.31 19.86
C ARG A 71 -1.06 2.99 19.76
N ARG A 72 -2.40 3.00 19.67
CA ARG A 72 -3.21 1.78 19.47
C ARG A 72 -2.89 1.09 18.13
N GLY A 73 -2.60 1.87 17.10
CA GLY A 73 -2.25 1.36 15.77
C GLY A 73 -0.88 0.69 15.74
N TYR A 74 0.13 1.23 16.41
CA TYR A 74 1.53 0.86 16.18
C TYR A 74 2.26 0.25 17.36
N ALA A 75 1.99 0.69 18.61
CA ALA A 75 2.81 0.29 19.75
C ALA A 75 2.82 -1.24 19.96
N GLY A 76 4.02 -1.81 19.97
CA GLY A 76 4.24 -3.25 20.20
C GLY A 76 3.84 -4.17 19.03
N LYS A 77 3.41 -3.62 17.88
CA LYS A 77 3.01 -4.45 16.71
C LYS A 77 4.14 -4.65 15.70
N PHE A 78 5.14 -3.80 15.69
CA PHE A 78 6.27 -3.87 14.76
C PHE A 78 7.49 -4.52 15.42
N GLU A 79 8.39 -5.05 14.60
CA GLU A 79 9.63 -5.68 15.08
C GLU A 79 10.57 -4.69 15.76
N THR A 80 10.47 -3.41 15.43
CA THR A 80 11.26 -2.31 15.97
C THR A 80 10.37 -1.13 16.37
N GLU A 81 10.79 -0.36 17.39
CA GLU A 81 10.11 0.87 17.80
C GLU A 81 10.14 1.95 16.70
N ASP A 82 11.12 1.86 15.83
CA ASP A 82 11.24 2.73 14.65
C ASP A 82 10.19 2.47 13.56
N LEU A 83 9.40 1.42 13.66
CA LEU A 83 8.41 0.92 12.70
C LEU A 83 9.03 0.58 11.32
N THR A 84 9.78 1.51 10.74
CA THR A 84 10.35 1.43 9.38
C THR A 84 11.83 1.85 9.40
N PRO A 85 12.75 0.95 9.82
CA PRO A 85 14.16 1.30 9.93
C PRO A 85 14.81 1.59 8.57
N LEU A 86 15.69 2.60 8.56
CA LEU A 86 16.53 2.92 7.42
C LEU A 86 17.90 2.24 7.61
N VAL A 87 18.28 1.39 6.67
CA VAL A 87 19.56 0.68 6.70
C VAL A 87 20.48 1.12 5.56
N SER A 88 21.79 1.13 5.83
CA SER A 88 22.80 1.37 4.79
C SER A 88 23.22 0.02 4.19
N VAL A 89 23.16 -0.08 2.86
CA VAL A 89 23.53 -1.29 2.11
C VAL A 89 24.47 -0.88 0.98
N GLY A 90 25.75 -1.12 1.18
CA GLY A 90 26.80 -0.57 0.31
C GLY A 90 26.73 0.96 0.25
N ASP A 91 26.57 1.49 -0.94
CA ASP A 91 26.43 2.93 -1.21
C ASP A 91 24.98 3.41 -1.29
N ARG A 92 24.02 2.57 -0.90
CA ARG A 92 22.57 2.85 -0.94
C ARG A 92 21.98 2.90 0.46
N TYR A 93 20.82 3.53 0.54
CA TYR A 93 19.95 3.51 1.71
C TYR A 93 18.69 2.75 1.37
N VAL A 94 18.27 1.85 2.25
CA VAL A 94 17.08 1.02 2.09
C VAL A 94 16.14 1.29 3.25
N LEU A 95 14.93 1.69 2.95
CA LEU A 95 13.86 1.89 3.93
C LEU A 95 13.05 0.60 4.05
N GLU A 96 13.24 -0.13 5.16
CA GLU A 96 12.57 -1.41 5.39
C GLU A 96 11.16 -1.20 5.91
N LEU A 97 10.18 -1.25 5.03
CA LEU A 97 8.75 -1.06 5.34
C LEU A 97 8.04 -2.34 5.77
N PHE A 98 8.74 -3.47 5.78
CA PHE A 98 8.18 -4.81 6.01
C PHE A 98 8.35 -5.34 7.44
N ARG A 99 8.73 -4.50 8.39
CA ARG A 99 8.95 -4.87 9.80
C ARG A 99 7.67 -4.93 10.63
N GLY A 100 6.52 -4.88 9.97
CA GLY A 100 5.21 -4.96 10.59
C GLY A 100 4.68 -6.39 10.76
N PRO A 101 3.48 -6.54 11.33
CA PRO A 101 2.90 -7.83 11.74
C PRO A 101 2.63 -8.80 10.58
N THR A 102 2.60 -8.33 9.34
CA THR A 102 2.36 -9.20 8.17
C THR A 102 3.52 -9.23 7.17
N SER A 103 4.62 -8.58 7.51
CA SER A 103 5.85 -8.52 6.71
C SER A 103 5.67 -7.85 5.34
N ALA A 104 4.84 -6.79 5.29
CA ALA A 104 4.63 -5.95 4.12
C ALA A 104 4.41 -4.48 4.51
N PHE A 105 4.77 -3.52 3.62
CA PHE A 105 4.61 -2.08 3.85
C PHE A 105 3.16 -1.66 4.19
N LYS A 106 2.22 -2.46 3.75
CA LYS A 106 0.79 -2.24 3.96
C LYS A 106 0.42 -2.19 5.44
N ASP A 107 1.23 -2.82 6.29
CA ASP A 107 1.07 -2.82 7.75
C ASP A 107 1.06 -1.41 8.33
N VAL A 108 1.88 -0.48 7.81
CA VAL A 108 1.94 0.90 8.31
C VAL A 108 0.57 1.58 8.19
N ALA A 109 -0.09 1.42 7.06
CA ALA A 109 -1.42 2.01 6.87
C ALA A 109 -2.53 1.16 7.49
N LEU A 110 -2.48 -0.16 7.36
CA LEU A 110 -3.57 -1.06 7.79
C LEU A 110 -3.56 -1.36 9.29
N SER A 111 -2.48 -1.09 10.01
CA SER A 111 -2.51 -1.10 11.49
C SER A 111 -3.22 0.12 12.08
N LEU A 112 -3.26 1.24 11.36
CA LEU A 112 -3.85 2.49 11.83
C LEU A 112 -5.27 2.73 11.27
N LEU A 113 -5.53 2.42 10.01
CA LEU A 113 -6.83 2.65 9.35
C LEU A 113 -8.02 2.12 10.18
N PRO A 114 -7.98 0.92 10.77
CA PRO A 114 -9.10 0.44 11.58
C PRO A 114 -9.38 1.33 12.80
N GLN A 115 -8.34 1.88 13.42
CA GLN A 115 -8.48 2.82 14.55
C GLN A 115 -9.11 4.14 14.08
N LEU A 116 -8.74 4.61 12.90
CA LEU A 116 -9.34 5.79 12.29
C LEU A 116 -10.80 5.55 11.93
N ILE A 117 -11.15 4.40 11.34
CA ILE A 117 -12.54 4.06 10.99
C ILE A 117 -13.40 3.92 12.26
N SER A 118 -12.93 3.21 13.28
CA SER A 118 -13.66 3.04 14.53
C SER A 118 -13.95 4.40 15.19
N GLN A 119 -12.94 5.28 15.27
CA GLN A 119 -13.11 6.62 15.84
C GLN A 119 -14.01 7.51 14.96
N ALA A 120 -13.86 7.46 13.64
CA ALA A 120 -14.70 8.23 12.72
C ALA A 120 -16.16 7.82 12.77
N ARG A 121 -16.46 6.54 12.95
CA ARG A 121 -17.80 6.01 13.19
C ARG A 121 -18.45 6.68 14.41
N ASP A 122 -17.72 6.73 15.52
CA ASP A 122 -18.20 7.34 16.75
C ASP A 122 -18.39 8.88 16.58
N MET A 123 -17.47 9.55 15.87
CA MET A 123 -17.55 10.99 15.60
C MET A 123 -18.73 11.38 14.69
N GLU A 124 -19.07 10.53 13.72
CA GLU A 124 -20.21 10.75 12.81
C GLU A 124 -21.54 10.23 13.43
N GLY A 125 -21.52 9.72 14.67
CA GLY A 125 -22.71 9.24 15.37
C GLY A 125 -23.35 8.00 14.73
N ILE A 126 -22.55 7.18 14.06
CA ILE A 126 -23.02 5.95 13.42
C ILE A 126 -23.04 4.81 14.43
N GLU A 127 -24.23 4.25 14.67
CA GLU A 127 -24.40 3.09 15.58
C GLU A 127 -24.07 1.76 14.88
N ASP A 128 -24.27 1.70 13.56
CA ASP A 128 -24.04 0.49 12.74
C ASP A 128 -22.57 0.04 12.80
N GLU A 129 -22.34 -1.26 12.66
CA GLU A 129 -21.00 -1.82 12.50
C GLU A 129 -20.47 -1.56 11.09
N MET A 130 -19.19 -1.24 10.98
CA MET A 130 -18.53 -1.04 9.68
C MET A 130 -18.03 -2.38 9.14
N LEU A 131 -18.69 -2.90 8.11
CA LEU A 131 -18.28 -4.13 7.43
C LEU A 131 -17.33 -3.82 6.28
N ILE A 132 -16.08 -4.23 6.45
CA ILE A 132 -15.03 -4.03 5.46
C ILE A 132 -15.01 -5.21 4.51
N LEU A 133 -15.22 -4.95 3.23
CA LEU A 133 -15.08 -5.96 2.17
C LEU A 133 -13.78 -5.73 1.40
N THR A 134 -12.97 -6.77 1.25
CA THR A 134 -11.69 -6.71 0.55
C THR A 134 -11.51 -7.91 -0.37
N ALA A 135 -11.28 -7.67 -1.65
CA ALA A 135 -10.71 -8.67 -2.56
C ALA A 135 -9.18 -8.54 -2.54
N THR A 136 -8.47 -9.66 -2.48
CA THR A 136 -7.01 -9.66 -2.38
C THR A 136 -6.35 -10.72 -3.26
N SER A 137 -5.15 -10.37 -3.78
CA SER A 137 -4.20 -11.32 -4.36
C SER A 137 -3.13 -11.80 -3.34
N GLY A 138 -3.29 -11.47 -2.03
CA GLY A 138 -2.39 -11.91 -0.97
C GLY A 138 -2.18 -10.85 0.12
N ASP A 139 -1.17 -9.98 -0.03
CA ASP A 139 -0.65 -9.09 1.03
C ASP A 139 -1.67 -8.12 1.63
N THR A 140 -2.50 -7.49 0.79
CA THR A 140 -3.49 -6.50 1.27
C THR A 140 -4.52 -7.15 2.17
N GLY A 141 -5.03 -8.32 1.80
CA GLY A 141 -6.01 -9.03 2.60
C GLY A 141 -5.46 -9.42 3.96
N LYS A 142 -4.25 -10.01 4.00
CA LYS A 142 -3.63 -10.37 5.27
C LYS A 142 -3.38 -9.15 6.17
N ALA A 143 -2.86 -8.06 5.61
CA ALA A 143 -2.60 -6.86 6.39
C ALA A 143 -3.91 -6.21 6.91
N ALA A 144 -5.00 -6.26 6.11
CA ALA A 144 -6.31 -5.80 6.54
C ALA A 144 -6.88 -6.68 7.66
N LEU A 145 -6.84 -8.01 7.52
CA LEU A 145 -7.28 -8.94 8.56
C LEU A 145 -6.58 -8.70 9.90
N GLU A 146 -5.26 -8.54 9.86
CA GLU A 146 -4.47 -8.29 11.07
C GLU A 146 -4.76 -6.92 11.69
N GLY A 147 -4.93 -5.89 10.86
CA GLY A 147 -5.23 -4.54 11.32
C GLY A 147 -6.62 -4.41 11.95
N PHE A 148 -7.64 -5.04 11.35
CA PHE A 148 -9.02 -5.00 11.82
C PHE A 148 -9.32 -5.99 12.94
N ARG A 149 -8.40 -6.93 13.24
CA ARG A 149 -8.60 -7.94 14.27
C ARG A 149 -9.03 -7.31 15.60
N ASP A 150 -10.24 -7.68 16.05
CA ASP A 150 -10.85 -7.28 17.33
C ASP A 150 -10.95 -5.74 17.54
N VAL A 151 -10.99 -4.96 16.44
CA VAL A 151 -11.23 -3.50 16.54
C VAL A 151 -12.73 -3.24 16.71
N PRO A 152 -13.14 -2.51 17.77
CA PRO A 152 -14.55 -2.28 18.08
C PRO A 152 -15.30 -1.58 16.95
N GLY A 153 -16.55 -1.99 16.73
CA GLY A 153 -17.45 -1.43 15.72
C GLY A 153 -17.06 -1.73 14.27
N THR A 154 -16.17 -2.72 14.08
CA THR A 154 -15.74 -3.14 12.73
C THR A 154 -15.84 -4.64 12.55
N LYS A 155 -16.20 -5.07 11.36
CA LYS A 155 -16.13 -6.45 10.86
C LYS A 155 -15.38 -6.45 9.54
N ILE A 156 -14.70 -7.55 9.18
CA ILE A 156 -14.02 -7.67 7.90
C ILE A 156 -14.21 -9.03 7.25
N ILE A 157 -14.57 -9.03 5.97
CA ILE A 157 -14.56 -10.22 5.11
C ILE A 157 -13.50 -10.01 4.02
N VAL A 158 -12.56 -10.95 3.94
CA VAL A 158 -11.55 -10.98 2.89
C VAL A 158 -11.83 -12.13 1.93
N PHE A 159 -12.02 -11.80 0.67
CA PHE A 159 -12.14 -12.75 -0.43
C PHE A 159 -10.82 -12.89 -1.18
N TYR A 160 -10.42 -14.14 -1.48
CA TYR A 160 -9.25 -14.41 -2.29
C TYR A 160 -9.54 -15.53 -3.31
N PRO A 161 -8.86 -15.55 -4.48
CA PRO A 161 -9.09 -16.58 -5.49
C PRO A 161 -8.59 -17.93 -5.00
N HIS A 162 -9.44 -18.95 -5.03
CA HIS A 162 -9.08 -20.31 -4.65
C HIS A 162 -7.94 -20.85 -5.52
N GLY A 163 -6.81 -21.21 -4.89
CA GLY A 163 -5.59 -21.62 -5.59
C GLY A 163 -4.85 -20.48 -6.33
N GLY A 164 -5.26 -19.21 -6.14
CA GLY A 164 -4.67 -18.06 -6.84
C GLY A 164 -3.65 -17.26 -6.02
N VAL A 165 -3.33 -17.66 -4.80
CA VAL A 165 -2.32 -17.04 -3.92
C VAL A 165 -1.24 -18.06 -3.55
N SER A 166 -0.06 -17.60 -3.08
CA SER A 166 0.99 -18.49 -2.63
C SER A 166 0.58 -19.27 -1.36
N ALA A 167 1.21 -20.41 -1.09
CA ALA A 167 0.91 -21.21 0.10
C ALA A 167 1.18 -20.42 1.40
N VAL A 168 2.23 -19.62 1.43
CA VAL A 168 2.55 -18.73 2.57
C VAL A 168 1.46 -17.67 2.76
N GLN A 169 1.04 -17.01 1.68
CA GLN A 169 -0.03 -16.00 1.75
C GLN A 169 -1.38 -16.61 2.15
N GLN A 170 -1.71 -17.78 1.60
CA GLN A 170 -2.92 -18.50 2.00
C GLN A 170 -2.87 -18.84 3.49
N ALA A 171 -1.77 -19.43 3.98
CA ALA A 171 -1.62 -19.78 5.38
C ALA A 171 -1.75 -18.55 6.29
N GLN A 172 -1.19 -17.40 5.89
CA GLN A 172 -1.35 -16.15 6.64
C GLN A 172 -2.82 -15.73 6.81
N MET A 173 -3.67 -15.97 5.78
CA MET A 173 -5.07 -15.58 5.81
C MET A 173 -5.93 -16.62 6.54
N VAL A 174 -5.82 -17.91 6.17
CA VAL A 174 -6.71 -18.96 6.72
C VAL A 174 -6.45 -19.28 8.18
N THR A 175 -5.30 -18.87 8.72
CA THR A 175 -4.96 -19.01 10.16
C THR A 175 -5.23 -17.74 10.97
N GLN A 176 -5.83 -16.70 10.36
CA GLN A 176 -6.10 -15.44 11.03
C GLN A 176 -7.01 -15.61 12.25
N GLU A 177 -6.61 -15.00 13.36
CA GLU A 177 -7.35 -14.93 14.61
C GLU A 177 -8.19 -13.66 14.68
N GLY A 178 -9.24 -13.64 15.48
CA GLY A 178 -10.09 -12.49 15.74
C GLY A 178 -11.58 -12.89 15.70
N GLY A 179 -12.38 -12.24 16.56
CA GLY A 179 -13.80 -12.47 16.67
C GLY A 179 -14.65 -11.71 15.64
N ASN A 180 -14.01 -10.85 14.83
CA ASN A 180 -14.67 -9.98 13.86
C ASN A 180 -14.10 -10.13 12.43
N VAL A 181 -13.40 -11.24 12.15
CA VAL A 181 -12.73 -11.48 10.87
C VAL A 181 -13.25 -12.74 10.19
N LYS A 182 -13.45 -12.68 8.87
CA LYS A 182 -13.79 -13.84 8.02
C LYS A 182 -12.90 -13.83 6.78
N VAL A 183 -12.54 -15.03 6.35
CA VAL A 183 -11.78 -15.25 5.11
C VAL A 183 -12.53 -16.30 4.29
N CYS A 184 -12.76 -15.99 3.02
CA CYS A 184 -13.46 -16.88 2.12
C CYS A 184 -12.72 -17.01 0.79
N ALA A 185 -12.46 -18.23 0.36
CA ALA A 185 -11.93 -18.50 -0.97
C ALA A 185 -13.06 -18.48 -2.02
N VAL A 186 -12.79 -17.89 -3.18
CA VAL A 186 -13.75 -17.81 -4.28
C VAL A 186 -13.23 -18.62 -5.47
N ARG A 187 -14.04 -19.53 -6.01
CA ARG A 187 -13.71 -20.26 -7.24
C ARG A 187 -13.70 -19.28 -8.42
N GLY A 188 -12.53 -19.04 -8.97
CA GLY A 188 -12.29 -18.08 -10.03
C GLY A 188 -10.90 -17.45 -9.91
N ASN A 189 -10.69 -16.36 -10.63
CA ASN A 189 -9.46 -15.58 -10.58
C ASN A 189 -9.61 -14.33 -9.71
N PHE A 190 -8.55 -13.51 -9.62
CA PHE A 190 -8.58 -12.28 -8.83
C PHE A 190 -9.59 -11.25 -9.38
N ASP A 191 -9.74 -11.15 -10.70
CA ASP A 191 -10.68 -10.20 -11.31
C ASP A 191 -12.13 -10.59 -11.03
N ASP A 192 -12.44 -11.89 -10.99
CA ASP A 192 -13.76 -12.39 -10.57
C ASP A 192 -14.07 -11.98 -9.13
N THR A 193 -13.11 -12.17 -8.23
CA THR A 193 -13.24 -11.83 -6.81
C THR A 193 -13.42 -10.30 -6.62
N GLN A 194 -12.63 -9.50 -7.33
CA GLN A 194 -12.72 -8.04 -7.26
C GLN A 194 -14.04 -7.53 -7.84
N THR A 195 -14.50 -8.13 -8.95
CA THR A 195 -15.78 -7.79 -9.58
C THR A 195 -16.95 -8.14 -8.66
N GLY A 196 -16.88 -9.28 -7.96
CA GLY A 196 -17.86 -9.68 -6.96
C GLY A 196 -17.99 -8.64 -5.84
N VAL A 197 -16.88 -8.21 -5.25
CA VAL A 197 -16.88 -7.16 -4.22
C VAL A 197 -17.47 -5.84 -4.76
N LYS A 198 -17.11 -5.41 -5.97
CA LYS A 198 -17.69 -4.19 -6.59
C LYS A 198 -19.19 -4.30 -6.81
N ARG A 199 -19.69 -5.49 -7.20
CA ARG A 199 -21.13 -5.73 -7.35
C ARG A 199 -21.86 -5.60 -6.02
N ILE A 200 -21.30 -6.14 -4.94
CA ILE A 200 -21.89 -6.03 -3.60
C ILE A 200 -22.02 -4.55 -3.21
N PHE A 201 -20.96 -3.74 -3.38
CA PHE A 201 -21.05 -2.30 -3.11
C PHE A 201 -22.08 -1.56 -3.97
N ALA A 202 -22.35 -2.03 -5.18
CA ALA A 202 -23.30 -1.41 -6.11
C ALA A 202 -24.74 -1.87 -5.91
N SER A 203 -24.98 -3.03 -5.30
CA SER A 203 -26.28 -3.68 -5.19
C SER A 203 -26.84 -3.79 -3.78
N CYS A 204 -26.03 -3.50 -2.74
CA CYS A 204 -26.50 -3.52 -1.35
C CYS A 204 -26.81 -2.10 -0.89
N ASP A 205 -28.03 -1.88 -0.47
CA ASP A 205 -28.46 -0.68 0.21
C ASP A 205 -28.44 -0.89 1.75
N GLU A 206 -28.62 0.20 2.51
CA GLU A 206 -28.66 0.13 3.97
C GLU A 206 -29.80 -0.78 4.50
N GLU A 207 -30.90 -0.92 3.72
CA GLU A 207 -32.04 -1.76 4.03
C GLU A 207 -31.71 -3.27 3.95
N ASP A 208 -30.74 -3.65 3.09
CA ASP A 208 -30.30 -5.05 2.90
C ASP A 208 -29.41 -5.53 4.05
N LEU A 209 -28.76 -4.61 4.76
CA LEU A 209 -27.76 -4.87 5.80
C LEU A 209 -28.10 -4.12 7.11
N PRO A 210 -29.20 -4.47 7.80
CA PRO A 210 -29.62 -3.76 9.00
C PRO A 210 -28.56 -3.81 10.09
N GLY A 211 -28.17 -2.65 10.62
CA GLY A 211 -27.14 -2.49 11.64
C GLY A 211 -25.69 -2.61 11.14
N VAL A 212 -25.49 -2.63 9.81
CA VAL A 212 -24.17 -2.78 9.19
C VAL A 212 -24.03 -1.80 8.02
N ARG A 213 -22.88 -1.11 7.92
CA ARG A 213 -22.53 -0.27 6.76
C ARG A 213 -21.29 -0.79 6.07
N LEU A 214 -21.35 -0.85 4.76
CA LEU A 214 -20.20 -1.27 3.94
C LEU A 214 -19.13 -0.19 3.89
N SER A 215 -17.88 -0.59 4.03
CA SER A 215 -16.72 0.26 3.81
C SER A 215 -15.57 -0.53 3.17
N SER A 216 -14.54 0.17 2.71
CA SER A 216 -13.42 -0.43 2.00
C SER A 216 -12.07 -0.04 2.61
N ALA A 217 -11.22 -1.06 2.79
CA ALA A 217 -9.82 -0.88 3.16
C ALA A 217 -8.87 -0.82 1.94
N ASN A 218 -9.38 -0.57 0.74
CA ASN A 218 -8.57 -0.48 -0.48
C ASN A 218 -7.64 0.74 -0.46
N SER A 219 -6.62 0.74 -1.33
CA SER A 219 -5.62 1.82 -1.43
C SER A 219 -6.19 3.19 -1.81
N ILE A 220 -7.43 3.24 -2.30
CA ILE A 220 -8.16 4.49 -2.62
C ILE A 220 -8.62 5.25 -1.38
N ASN A 221 -8.75 4.61 -0.21
CA ASN A 221 -9.12 5.28 1.02
C ASN A 221 -7.99 6.23 1.47
N ILE A 222 -8.33 7.48 1.77
CA ILE A 222 -7.33 8.47 2.23
C ILE A 222 -6.66 8.05 3.55
N GLY A 223 -7.36 7.31 4.40
CA GLY A 223 -6.81 6.72 5.63
C GLY A 223 -5.75 5.64 5.35
N ARG A 224 -5.63 5.16 4.10
CA ARG A 224 -4.53 4.31 3.63
C ARG A 224 -3.33 5.13 3.15
N LEU A 225 -3.57 6.29 2.55
CA LEU A 225 -2.52 7.17 2.04
C LEU A 225 -1.81 7.92 3.18
N ALA A 226 -2.58 8.55 4.06
CA ALA A 226 -2.05 9.48 5.06
C ALA A 226 -0.97 8.85 5.98
N PRO A 227 -1.11 7.64 6.53
CA PRO A 227 -0.07 7.04 7.36
C PRO A 227 1.26 6.79 6.63
N GLN A 228 1.22 6.61 5.31
CA GLN A 228 2.41 6.34 4.51
C GLN A 228 3.31 7.59 4.35
N ILE A 229 2.78 8.78 4.57
CA ILE A 229 3.57 10.02 4.53
C ILE A 229 4.66 10.01 5.60
N VAL A 230 4.38 9.42 6.75
CA VAL A 230 5.23 9.43 7.94
C VAL A 230 6.61 8.84 7.66
N TYR A 231 6.70 7.71 6.97
CA TYR A 231 7.98 7.04 6.78
C TYR A 231 8.94 7.79 5.83
N TYR A 232 8.46 8.71 5.01
CA TYR A 232 9.32 9.62 4.24
C TYR A 232 9.99 10.64 5.14
N PHE A 233 9.23 11.24 6.08
CA PHE A 233 9.78 12.14 7.09
C PHE A 233 10.78 11.41 8.00
N LYS A 234 10.43 10.20 8.44
CA LYS A 234 11.30 9.37 9.26
C LYS A 234 12.61 9.01 8.55
N ALA A 235 12.53 8.54 7.32
CA ALA A 235 13.74 8.21 6.53
C ALA A 235 14.66 9.42 6.37
N TYR A 236 14.09 10.58 6.12
CA TYR A 236 14.86 11.83 6.04
C TYR A 236 15.50 12.17 7.40
N ALA A 237 14.75 12.07 8.50
CA ALA A 237 15.25 12.30 9.84
C ALA A 237 16.41 11.36 10.20
N ASP A 238 16.33 10.09 9.83
CA ASP A 238 17.37 9.09 10.07
C ASP A 238 18.66 9.41 9.30
N LEU A 239 18.55 9.87 8.05
CA LEU A 239 19.71 10.32 7.27
C LEU A 239 20.40 11.54 7.93
N VAL A 240 19.62 12.49 8.43
CA VAL A 240 20.16 13.66 9.16
C VAL A 240 20.79 13.24 10.48
N ARG A 241 20.09 12.43 11.30
CA ARG A 241 20.57 11.96 12.60
C ARG A 241 21.86 11.14 12.50
N SER A 242 21.98 10.34 11.43
CA SER A 242 23.20 9.56 11.16
C SER A 242 24.32 10.36 10.49
N GLY A 243 24.13 11.66 10.24
CA GLY A 243 25.12 12.55 9.61
C GLY A 243 25.39 12.23 8.14
N ARG A 244 24.49 11.51 7.48
CA ARG A 244 24.62 11.16 6.05
C ARG A 244 24.26 12.31 5.13
N ILE A 245 23.38 13.21 5.59
CA ILE A 245 23.01 14.46 4.92
C ILE A 245 22.94 15.59 5.96
N ARG A 246 22.97 16.82 5.48
CA ARG A 246 22.68 18.01 6.30
C ARG A 246 21.19 18.32 6.24
N VAL A 247 20.68 19.03 7.25
CA VAL A 247 19.32 19.55 7.23
C VAL A 247 19.13 20.47 6.01
N GLY A 248 18.15 20.18 5.16
CA GLY A 248 17.87 20.91 3.94
C GLY A 248 18.44 20.29 2.66
N ASP A 249 19.38 19.35 2.76
CA ASP A 249 19.86 18.59 1.59
C ASP A 249 18.71 17.76 1.00
N LYS A 250 18.67 17.65 -0.34
CA LYS A 250 17.65 16.85 -1.00
C LYS A 250 17.94 15.37 -0.91
N VAL A 251 16.86 14.57 -0.93
CA VAL A 251 16.90 13.10 -0.97
C VAL A 251 15.96 12.61 -2.07
N HIS A 252 16.40 11.68 -2.88
CA HIS A 252 15.55 10.97 -3.83
C HIS A 252 14.96 9.72 -3.19
N PHE A 253 13.75 9.35 -3.59
CA PHE A 253 13.11 8.11 -3.15
C PHE A 253 12.72 7.28 -4.37
N CYS A 254 13.20 6.04 -4.42
CA CYS A 254 12.82 5.07 -5.45
C CYS A 254 11.81 4.09 -4.89
N VAL A 255 10.63 4.08 -5.48
CA VAL A 255 9.44 3.41 -4.95
C VAL A 255 8.96 2.33 -5.92
N PRO A 256 8.92 1.04 -5.51
CA PRO A 256 8.26 0.01 -6.31
C PRO A 256 6.77 0.32 -6.35
N THR A 257 6.25 0.64 -7.54
CA THR A 257 4.97 1.32 -7.67
C THR A 257 3.95 0.46 -8.43
N GLY A 258 2.78 0.26 -7.82
CA GLY A 258 1.58 -0.29 -8.44
C GLY A 258 0.45 0.75 -8.42
N ASN A 259 -0.39 0.74 -7.38
CA ASN A 259 -1.55 1.63 -7.24
C ASN A 259 -1.21 3.10 -6.90
N PHE A 260 0.03 3.51 -7.01
CA PHE A 260 0.54 4.88 -6.82
C PHE A 260 0.36 5.46 -5.40
N GLY A 261 -0.14 4.70 -4.44
CA GLY A 261 -0.39 5.19 -3.08
C GLY A 261 0.88 5.55 -2.34
N ASP A 262 1.85 4.66 -2.35
CA ASP A 262 3.13 4.81 -1.67
C ASP A 262 3.92 6.03 -2.21
N ILE A 263 4.17 6.08 -3.51
CA ILE A 263 4.92 7.19 -4.12
C ILE A 263 4.17 8.54 -4.01
N LEU A 264 2.84 8.53 -4.04
CA LEU A 264 2.02 9.71 -3.81
C LEU A 264 2.17 10.22 -2.37
N ALA A 265 2.30 9.34 -1.39
CA ALA A 265 2.60 9.73 0.00
C ALA A 265 3.95 10.47 0.08
N GLY A 266 4.95 10.06 -0.70
CA GLY A 266 6.21 10.79 -0.87
C GLY A 266 6.00 12.18 -1.49
N TYR A 267 5.09 12.31 -2.45
CA TYR A 267 4.73 13.61 -3.02
C TYR A 267 4.00 14.51 -2.00
N PHE A 268 3.12 13.94 -1.17
CA PHE A 268 2.54 14.67 -0.05
C PHE A 268 3.61 15.17 0.92
N ALA A 269 4.56 14.31 1.31
CA ALA A 269 5.67 14.71 2.18
C ALA A 269 6.44 15.90 1.59
N LYS A 270 6.74 15.88 0.28
CA LYS A 270 7.36 17.00 -0.43
C LYS A 270 6.52 18.27 -0.36
N ARG A 271 5.22 18.17 -0.61
CA ARG A 271 4.28 19.30 -0.55
C ARG A 271 4.09 19.83 0.88
N MET A 272 4.29 18.99 1.89
CA MET A 272 4.30 19.36 3.30
C MET A 272 5.62 20.03 3.74
N GLY A 273 6.59 20.16 2.84
CA GLY A 273 7.83 20.91 3.02
C GLY A 273 9.10 20.07 3.16
N LEU A 274 9.00 18.72 3.19
CA LEU A 274 10.17 17.85 3.27
C LEU A 274 11.08 18.03 2.03
N PRO A 275 12.42 18.15 2.18
CA PRO A 275 13.34 18.35 1.06
C PRO A 275 13.49 17.08 0.18
N VAL A 276 12.40 16.65 -0.44
CA VAL A 276 12.41 15.56 -1.40
C VAL A 276 12.91 16.06 -2.76
N GLY A 277 13.88 15.38 -3.32
CA GLY A 277 14.37 15.64 -4.67
C GLY A 277 13.42 15.08 -5.72
N ARG A 278 13.78 13.94 -6.34
CA ARG A 278 12.93 13.20 -7.28
C ARG A 278 12.23 12.05 -6.58
N LEU A 279 11.01 11.79 -7.00
CA LEU A 279 10.28 10.56 -6.71
C LEU A 279 10.44 9.65 -7.93
N ILE A 280 11.07 8.50 -7.76
CA ILE A 280 11.42 7.60 -8.84
C ILE A 280 10.42 6.45 -8.85
N CYS A 281 9.54 6.47 -9.83
CA CYS A 281 8.51 5.44 -10.02
C CYS A 281 9.13 4.22 -10.69
N ALA A 282 9.26 3.13 -9.95
CA ALA A 282 9.79 1.87 -10.46
C ALA A 282 8.62 0.94 -10.82
N SER A 283 8.55 0.52 -12.07
CA SER A 283 7.56 -0.44 -12.59
C SER A 283 8.22 -1.80 -12.83
N ASN A 284 7.44 -2.88 -12.70
CA ASN A 284 7.84 -4.17 -13.24
C ASN A 284 7.45 -4.26 -14.73
N ARG A 285 7.31 -5.46 -15.29
CA ARG A 285 6.93 -5.65 -16.70
C ARG A 285 5.56 -5.04 -17.05
N ASN A 286 4.70 -4.80 -16.05
CA ASN A 286 3.47 -4.02 -16.22
C ASN A 286 3.80 -2.52 -16.08
N ASP A 287 4.37 -1.94 -17.11
CA ASP A 287 5.05 -0.65 -17.13
C ASP A 287 4.18 0.55 -17.52
N VAL A 288 2.85 0.44 -17.35
CA VAL A 288 1.88 1.48 -17.71
C VAL A 288 2.22 2.85 -17.11
N LEU A 289 2.74 2.89 -15.87
CA LEU A 289 3.15 4.13 -15.21
C LEU A 289 4.44 4.71 -15.80
N THR A 290 5.39 3.86 -16.18
CA THR A 290 6.62 4.28 -16.84
C THR A 290 6.30 4.91 -18.19
N ASP A 291 5.45 4.29 -19.00
CA ASP A 291 4.99 4.86 -20.26
C ASP A 291 4.24 6.18 -20.06
N PHE A 292 3.32 6.23 -19.11
CA PHE A 292 2.56 7.44 -18.80
C PHE A 292 3.46 8.62 -18.40
N LEU A 293 4.37 8.41 -17.45
CA LEU A 293 5.28 9.46 -16.99
C LEU A 293 6.28 9.90 -18.06
N SER A 294 6.59 9.02 -19.01
CA SER A 294 7.47 9.33 -20.13
C SER A 294 6.77 10.06 -21.27
N THR A 295 5.53 9.70 -21.60
CA THR A 295 4.85 10.12 -22.83
C THR A 295 3.59 10.97 -22.61
N GLY A 296 3.04 10.97 -21.40
CA GLY A 296 1.74 11.57 -21.08
C GLY A 296 0.54 10.75 -21.54
N VAL A 297 0.76 9.55 -22.10
CA VAL A 297 -0.30 8.65 -22.55
C VAL A 297 -0.49 7.53 -21.54
N TYR A 298 -1.68 7.44 -20.96
CA TYR A 298 -2.08 6.32 -20.12
C TYR A 298 -2.96 5.38 -20.93
N ASP A 299 -2.50 4.13 -21.15
CA ASP A 299 -3.25 3.14 -21.93
C ASP A 299 -3.31 1.79 -21.19
N LYS A 300 -4.51 1.41 -20.72
CA LYS A 300 -4.74 0.13 -20.03
C LYS A 300 -4.96 -1.04 -21.01
N ARG A 301 -5.09 -0.77 -22.31
CA ARG A 301 -5.34 -1.79 -23.36
C ARG A 301 -4.04 -2.47 -23.77
N ARG A 302 -3.41 -3.12 -22.82
CA ARG A 302 -2.13 -3.84 -23.00
C ARG A 302 -2.19 -5.22 -22.35
N THR A 303 -1.26 -6.08 -22.68
CA THR A 303 -1.15 -7.39 -22.06
C THR A 303 -0.84 -7.24 -20.57
N PHE A 304 -1.60 -7.95 -19.73
CA PHE A 304 -1.30 -8.11 -18.32
C PHE A 304 -0.29 -9.25 -18.14
N TYR A 305 0.76 -9.00 -17.40
CA TYR A 305 1.79 -9.98 -17.06
C TYR A 305 1.72 -10.33 -15.58
N LYS A 306 1.64 -11.62 -15.28
CA LYS A 306 1.83 -12.11 -13.91
C LYS A 306 3.34 -12.21 -13.67
N THR A 307 3.85 -11.45 -12.69
CA THR A 307 5.27 -11.33 -12.40
C THR A 307 5.64 -11.88 -11.02
N THR A 308 6.94 -11.90 -10.71
CA THR A 308 7.45 -12.25 -9.37
C THR A 308 7.25 -11.15 -8.33
N SER A 309 6.81 -9.94 -8.75
CA SER A 309 6.48 -8.80 -7.90
C SER A 309 4.98 -8.43 -7.97
N PRO A 310 4.08 -9.32 -7.50
CA PRO A 310 2.65 -9.25 -7.80
C PRO A 310 1.92 -8.01 -7.25
N SER A 311 2.45 -7.34 -6.23
CA SER A 311 1.85 -6.09 -5.72
C SER A 311 1.97 -4.92 -6.70
N MET A 312 2.79 -5.06 -7.75
CA MET A 312 2.98 -4.10 -8.82
C MET A 312 2.27 -4.51 -10.12
N ASP A 313 1.62 -5.69 -10.16
CA ASP A 313 0.89 -6.18 -11.32
C ASP A 313 -0.44 -5.43 -11.45
N ILE A 314 -0.42 -4.32 -12.19
CA ILE A 314 -1.58 -3.47 -12.42
C ILE A 314 -1.65 -3.00 -13.88
N LEU A 315 -2.85 -2.76 -14.37
CA LEU A 315 -3.13 -2.01 -15.60
C LEU A 315 -3.81 -0.67 -15.31
N VAL A 316 -4.44 -0.54 -14.14
CA VAL A 316 -5.05 0.71 -13.67
C VAL A 316 -4.46 1.08 -12.31
N SER A 317 -3.80 2.23 -12.26
CA SER A 317 -3.15 2.75 -11.05
C SER A 317 -4.09 3.73 -10.35
N SER A 318 -4.76 3.26 -9.30
CA SER A 318 -5.94 3.94 -8.72
C SER A 318 -5.65 5.31 -8.11
N ASN A 319 -4.47 5.54 -7.50
CA ASN A 319 -4.15 6.82 -6.85
C ASN A 319 -3.52 7.86 -7.78
N LEU A 320 -3.22 7.50 -9.04
CA LEU A 320 -2.70 8.47 -10.02
C LEU A 320 -3.68 9.62 -10.24
N GLU A 321 -4.98 9.35 -10.16
CA GLU A 321 -6.05 10.36 -10.23
C GLU A 321 -5.84 11.49 -9.19
N ARG A 322 -5.39 11.17 -7.97
CA ARG A 322 -5.08 12.16 -6.95
C ARG A 322 -3.92 13.08 -7.35
N LEU A 323 -2.87 12.52 -7.97
CA LEU A 323 -1.77 13.32 -8.47
C LEU A 323 -2.23 14.27 -9.58
N LEU A 324 -3.04 13.78 -10.52
CA LEU A 324 -3.59 14.62 -11.59
C LEU A 324 -4.44 15.76 -11.04
N SER A 325 -5.29 15.49 -10.05
CA SER A 325 -6.07 16.52 -9.35
C SER A 325 -5.20 17.57 -8.67
N LEU A 326 -4.11 17.15 -7.98
CA LEU A 326 -3.17 18.07 -7.32
C LEU A 326 -2.41 18.97 -8.29
N LEU A 327 -2.05 18.46 -9.47
CA LEU A 327 -1.24 19.21 -10.45
C LEU A 327 -2.08 20.12 -11.33
N THR A 328 -3.33 19.78 -11.56
CA THR A 328 -4.25 20.57 -12.42
C THR A 328 -5.10 21.55 -11.62
N GLY A 329 -5.60 21.15 -10.45
CA GLY A 329 -6.62 21.88 -9.70
C GLY A 329 -7.96 21.95 -10.45
N ASP A 330 -8.17 21.10 -11.47
CA ASP A 330 -9.32 21.10 -12.37
C ASP A 330 -10.04 19.76 -12.30
N ASP A 331 -11.14 19.73 -11.57
CA ASP A 331 -11.94 18.52 -11.33
C ASP A 331 -12.68 18.05 -12.61
N ALA A 332 -13.15 18.99 -13.44
CA ALA A 332 -13.80 18.65 -14.70
C ALA A 332 -12.82 17.98 -15.68
N TYR A 333 -11.58 18.47 -15.75
CA TYR A 333 -10.53 17.85 -16.55
C TYR A 333 -10.19 16.44 -16.06
N VAL A 334 -10.00 16.27 -14.74
CA VAL A 334 -9.73 14.95 -14.15
C VAL A 334 -10.87 13.98 -14.37
N SER A 335 -12.12 14.44 -14.18
CA SER A 335 -13.34 13.65 -14.48
C SER A 335 -13.37 13.18 -15.92
N GLY A 336 -13.02 14.06 -16.88
CA GLY A 336 -12.90 13.73 -18.30
C GLY A 336 -11.87 12.62 -18.57
N LEU A 337 -10.65 12.73 -17.98
CA LEU A 337 -9.61 11.70 -18.11
C LEU A 337 -10.06 10.34 -17.55
N MET A 338 -10.74 10.34 -16.41
CA MET A 338 -11.24 9.09 -15.79
C MET A 338 -12.38 8.47 -16.60
N LYS A 339 -13.22 9.29 -17.22
CA LYS A 339 -14.24 8.83 -18.16
C LYS A 339 -13.61 8.17 -19.38
N ASP A 340 -12.63 8.81 -20.02
CA ASP A 340 -11.90 8.25 -21.15
C ASP A 340 -11.21 6.93 -20.80
N LEU A 341 -10.59 6.85 -19.61
CA LEU A 341 -9.98 5.62 -19.13
C LEU A 341 -10.99 4.48 -19.00
N ASN A 342 -12.20 4.78 -18.52
CA ASN A 342 -13.25 3.76 -18.34
C ASN A 342 -13.87 3.34 -19.67
N GLU A 343 -14.24 4.27 -20.52
CA GLU A 343 -15.01 4.03 -21.76
C GLU A 343 -14.13 3.65 -22.94
N VAL A 344 -12.98 4.32 -23.10
CA VAL A 344 -12.07 4.14 -24.25
C VAL A 344 -10.84 3.30 -23.89
N GLY A 345 -10.47 3.28 -22.61
CA GLY A 345 -9.33 2.50 -22.09
C GLY A 345 -8.00 3.26 -22.10
N HIS A 346 -7.99 4.52 -22.55
CA HIS A 346 -6.77 5.34 -22.55
C HIS A 346 -7.12 6.82 -22.50
N TYR A 347 -6.16 7.63 -22.07
CA TYR A 347 -6.18 9.09 -22.19
C TYR A 347 -4.77 9.65 -22.45
N LYS A 348 -4.70 10.90 -22.91
CA LYS A 348 -3.47 11.66 -23.03
C LYS A 348 -3.62 12.97 -22.26
N VAL A 349 -2.63 13.29 -21.43
CA VAL A 349 -2.55 14.59 -20.74
C VAL A 349 -1.95 15.65 -21.65
N THR A 350 -2.16 16.93 -21.30
CA THR A 350 -1.53 18.05 -22.02
C THR A 350 -0.02 18.03 -21.83
N ASP A 351 0.72 18.61 -22.77
CA ASP A 351 2.19 18.71 -22.70
C ASP A 351 2.63 19.52 -21.48
N GLU A 352 1.85 20.54 -21.06
CA GLU A 352 2.10 21.31 -19.83
C GLU A 352 2.00 20.42 -18.59
N LEU A 353 0.98 19.58 -18.50
CA LEU A 353 0.81 18.66 -17.38
C LEU A 353 1.92 17.59 -17.37
N LEU A 354 2.31 17.09 -18.54
CA LEU A 354 3.44 16.17 -18.66
C LEU A 354 4.74 16.81 -18.14
N GLN A 355 5.02 18.06 -18.47
CA GLN A 355 6.19 18.78 -17.95
C GLN A 355 6.14 18.91 -16.42
N LYS A 356 4.97 19.22 -15.83
CA LYS A 356 4.79 19.25 -14.37
C LYS A 356 5.05 17.88 -13.73
N LEU A 357 4.54 16.80 -14.34
CA LEU A 357 4.80 15.43 -13.89
C LEU A 357 6.31 15.12 -13.93
N GLN A 358 6.98 15.38 -15.04
CA GLN A 358 8.41 15.13 -15.24
C GLN A 358 9.32 16.03 -14.40
N ALA A 359 8.84 17.17 -13.92
CA ALA A 359 9.56 18.00 -12.96
C ALA A 359 9.65 17.34 -11.56
N GLU A 360 8.68 16.53 -11.19
CA GLU A 360 8.57 15.91 -9.86
C GLU A 360 8.98 14.44 -9.84
N PHE A 361 8.65 13.72 -10.91
CA PHE A 361 8.82 12.28 -11.01
C PHE A 361 9.88 11.92 -12.06
N SER A 362 10.59 10.83 -11.79
CA SER A 362 11.35 10.04 -12.75
C SER A 362 10.75 8.64 -12.79
N CYS A 363 11.02 7.87 -13.83
CA CYS A 363 10.47 6.53 -13.95
C CYS A 363 11.45 5.57 -14.62
N GLY A 364 11.20 4.30 -14.45
CA GLY A 364 11.90 3.21 -15.12
C GLY A 364 11.20 1.88 -14.88
N CYS A 365 11.59 0.87 -15.63
CA CYS A 365 11.04 -0.46 -15.49
C CYS A 365 12.13 -1.54 -15.43
N CYS A 366 11.74 -2.70 -14.91
CA CYS A 366 12.59 -3.85 -14.70
C CYS A 366 11.77 -5.13 -14.86
N ASP A 367 12.19 -6.04 -15.72
CA ASP A 367 11.58 -7.36 -15.86
C ASP A 367 12.02 -8.34 -14.75
N ASP A 368 11.39 -9.51 -14.70
CA ASP A 368 11.68 -10.54 -13.70
C ASP A 368 13.12 -11.04 -13.75
N ASP A 369 13.70 -11.17 -14.95
CA ASP A 369 15.08 -11.62 -15.12
C ASP A 369 16.08 -10.60 -14.57
N ALA A 370 15.86 -9.32 -14.81
CA ALA A 370 16.68 -8.25 -14.26
C ALA A 370 16.51 -8.12 -12.74
N ALA A 371 15.30 -8.29 -12.24
CA ALA A 371 15.03 -8.34 -10.79
C ALA A 371 15.75 -9.52 -10.13
N ALA A 372 15.67 -10.72 -10.70
CA ALA A 372 16.38 -11.90 -10.19
C ALA A 372 17.92 -11.70 -10.18
N ARG A 373 18.48 -11.17 -11.28
CA ARG A 373 19.91 -10.81 -11.30
C ARG A 373 20.29 -9.80 -10.23
N THR A 374 19.40 -8.84 -9.95
CA THR A 374 19.62 -7.84 -8.90
C THR A 374 19.60 -8.44 -7.51
N ILE A 375 18.63 -9.35 -7.20
CA ILE A 375 18.62 -10.10 -5.93
C ILE A 375 19.95 -10.82 -5.73
N GLY A 376 20.38 -11.60 -6.72
CA GLY A 376 21.65 -12.36 -6.65
C GLY A 376 22.87 -11.45 -6.49
N ARG A 377 22.92 -10.34 -7.23
CA ARG A 377 24.02 -9.35 -7.16
C ARG A 377 24.11 -8.64 -5.82
N VAL A 378 22.97 -8.16 -5.31
CA VAL A 378 22.91 -7.44 -4.01
C VAL A 378 23.27 -8.39 -2.88
N TRP A 379 22.74 -9.62 -2.89
CA TRP A 379 23.14 -10.63 -1.91
C TRP A 379 24.64 -10.94 -1.97
N ALA A 380 25.19 -11.18 -3.15
CA ALA A 380 26.59 -11.55 -3.30
C ALA A 380 27.55 -10.46 -2.79
N ARG A 381 27.24 -9.17 -3.07
CA ARG A 381 28.09 -8.04 -2.75
C ARG A 381 27.87 -7.49 -1.35
N GLU A 382 26.61 -7.27 -0.99
CA GLU A 382 26.23 -6.49 0.19
C GLU A 382 25.66 -7.34 1.32
N LYS A 383 25.41 -8.65 1.07
CA LYS A 383 24.75 -9.55 2.03
C LYS A 383 23.37 -9.05 2.48
N TYR A 384 22.75 -8.22 1.65
CA TYR A 384 21.37 -7.78 1.85
C TYR A 384 20.43 -8.61 0.99
N LEU A 385 19.44 -9.23 1.63
CA LEU A 385 18.44 -10.07 0.95
C LEU A 385 17.20 -9.23 0.67
N CYS A 386 16.96 -8.90 -0.59
CA CYS A 386 15.78 -8.15 -1.00
C CYS A 386 14.73 -9.07 -1.64
N ASP A 387 13.47 -8.66 -1.51
CA ASP A 387 12.36 -9.26 -2.22
C ASP A 387 12.28 -8.79 -3.69
N PRO A 388 11.47 -9.42 -4.56
CA PRO A 388 11.38 -9.03 -5.97
C PRO A 388 10.94 -7.58 -6.20
N HIS A 389 10.03 -7.01 -5.38
CA HIS A 389 9.61 -5.62 -5.50
C HIS A 389 10.77 -4.66 -5.21
N THR A 390 11.49 -4.90 -4.13
CA THR A 390 12.70 -4.15 -3.79
C THR A 390 13.76 -4.26 -4.88
N ALA A 391 13.92 -5.44 -5.48
CA ALA A 391 14.87 -5.64 -6.59
C ALA A 391 14.52 -4.83 -7.83
N VAL A 392 13.23 -4.69 -8.15
CA VAL A 392 12.75 -3.79 -9.22
C VAL A 392 13.13 -2.35 -8.89
N ALA A 393 12.81 -1.86 -7.70
CA ALA A 393 13.16 -0.50 -7.28
C ALA A 393 14.67 -0.27 -7.27
N TRP A 394 15.45 -1.25 -6.80
CA TRP A 394 16.91 -1.17 -6.81
C TRP A 394 17.47 -1.02 -8.22
N THR A 395 16.98 -1.85 -9.17
CA THR A 395 17.39 -1.80 -10.57
C THR A 395 17.10 -0.43 -11.19
N VAL A 396 15.91 0.09 -10.95
CA VAL A 396 15.50 1.42 -11.46
C VAL A 396 16.29 2.55 -10.78
N ALA A 397 16.59 2.42 -9.49
CA ALA A 397 17.47 3.37 -8.78
C ALA A 397 18.89 3.39 -9.39
N ASP A 398 19.46 2.22 -9.72
CA ASP A 398 20.76 2.13 -10.39
C ASP A 398 20.72 2.82 -11.78
N GLN A 399 19.65 2.59 -12.55
CA GLN A 399 19.44 3.27 -13.85
C GLN A 399 19.39 4.80 -13.67
N PHE A 400 18.59 5.28 -12.71
CA PHE A 400 18.44 6.69 -12.41
C PHE A 400 19.76 7.35 -12.03
N ILE A 401 20.52 6.77 -11.10
CA ILE A 401 21.80 7.30 -10.63
C ILE A 401 22.83 7.35 -11.76
N HIS A 402 22.84 6.31 -12.62
CA HIS A 402 23.74 6.28 -13.77
C HIS A 402 23.46 7.42 -14.76
N MET A 403 22.18 7.76 -14.95
CA MET A 403 21.77 8.82 -15.88
C MET A 403 21.98 10.25 -15.31
N HIS A 404 21.62 10.45 -14.03
CA HIS A 404 21.55 11.83 -13.47
C HIS A 404 22.87 12.30 -12.82
N ARG A 405 23.58 11.42 -12.12
CA ARG A 405 24.90 11.68 -11.48
C ARG A 405 24.96 12.98 -10.68
N ASP A 406 23.87 13.38 -10.04
CA ASP A 406 23.76 14.64 -9.30
C ASP A 406 24.32 14.56 -7.86
N GLY A 407 24.73 13.37 -7.42
CA GLY A 407 25.27 13.13 -6.08
C GLY A 407 24.25 13.16 -4.94
N VAL A 408 22.98 13.32 -5.25
CA VAL A 408 21.89 13.32 -4.26
C VAL A 408 21.61 11.89 -3.81
N PRO A 409 21.54 11.60 -2.48
CA PRO A 409 21.27 10.27 -1.99
C PRO A 409 19.93 9.73 -2.48
N VAL A 410 19.91 8.43 -2.81
CA VAL A 410 18.69 7.70 -3.18
C VAL A 410 18.35 6.71 -2.08
N VAL A 411 17.12 6.80 -1.56
CA VAL A 411 16.51 5.82 -0.65
C VAL A 411 15.66 4.89 -1.48
N VAL A 412 15.94 3.58 -1.42
CA VAL A 412 15.13 2.52 -2.03
C VAL A 412 14.11 2.04 -1.02
N LEU A 413 12.84 2.05 -1.35
CA LEU A 413 11.80 1.50 -0.48
C LEU A 413 11.73 -0.01 -0.63
N SER A 414 11.88 -0.71 0.49
CA SER A 414 11.78 -2.18 0.59
C SER A 414 10.42 -2.55 1.17
N THR A 415 9.52 -3.00 0.31
CA THR A 415 8.08 -3.05 0.57
C THR A 415 7.58 -4.39 1.09
N ALA A 416 8.38 -5.45 1.02
CA ALA A 416 8.02 -6.77 1.52
C ALA A 416 9.23 -7.54 2.03
N SER A 417 9.00 -8.47 2.95
CA SER A 417 10.02 -9.43 3.37
C SER A 417 10.33 -10.41 2.22
N PRO A 418 11.60 -10.75 1.98
CA PRO A 418 11.98 -11.77 1.00
C PRO A 418 11.34 -13.14 1.27
N TYR A 419 10.99 -13.42 2.51
CA TYR A 419 10.33 -14.66 2.92
C TYR A 419 8.85 -14.76 2.53
N LYS A 420 8.25 -13.70 1.99
CA LYS A 420 6.91 -13.77 1.38
C LYS A 420 6.95 -14.27 -0.06
N PHE A 421 8.12 -14.23 -0.67
CA PHE A 421 8.39 -14.66 -2.05
C PHE A 421 9.60 -15.61 -2.10
N PRO A 422 9.64 -16.64 -1.22
CA PRO A 422 10.85 -17.41 -1.00
C PRO A 422 11.29 -18.18 -2.25
N THR A 423 10.34 -18.64 -3.06
CA THR A 423 10.59 -19.34 -4.35
C THR A 423 11.37 -18.45 -5.33
N ALA A 424 10.90 -17.23 -5.56
CA ALA A 424 11.57 -16.29 -6.46
C ALA A 424 12.96 -15.90 -5.95
N VAL A 425 13.07 -15.63 -4.63
CA VAL A 425 14.32 -15.21 -4.02
C VAL A 425 15.35 -16.34 -4.03
N LEU A 426 14.97 -17.55 -3.61
CA LEU A 426 15.90 -18.72 -3.58
C LEU A 426 16.37 -19.07 -4.99
N SER A 427 15.47 -19.03 -5.98
CA SER A 427 15.81 -19.23 -7.40
C SER A 427 16.82 -18.19 -7.90
N ALA A 428 16.62 -16.90 -7.52
CA ALA A 428 17.54 -15.82 -7.88
C ALA A 428 18.95 -15.98 -7.26
N LEU A 429 19.06 -16.73 -6.15
CA LEU A 429 20.35 -17.11 -5.56
C LEU A 429 20.98 -18.35 -6.22
N GLY A 430 20.39 -18.87 -7.30
CA GLY A 430 20.89 -20.05 -8.02
C GLY A 430 20.70 -21.38 -7.28
N GLN A 431 19.80 -21.42 -6.31
CA GLN A 431 19.50 -22.62 -5.53
C GLN A 431 18.32 -23.40 -6.11
N ARG A 432 18.31 -24.71 -5.86
CA ARG A 432 17.18 -25.58 -6.25
C ARG A 432 15.97 -25.25 -5.38
N VAL A 433 14.82 -25.07 -6.02
CA VAL A 433 13.54 -24.78 -5.39
C VAL A 433 12.75 -26.08 -5.22
N ALA A 434 12.19 -26.30 -4.02
CA ALA A 434 11.25 -27.38 -3.74
C ALA A 434 9.80 -26.96 -4.05
N ASP A 435 8.89 -27.94 -4.13
CA ASP A 435 7.47 -27.67 -4.37
C ASP A 435 6.76 -27.06 -3.14
N ASP A 436 7.21 -27.42 -1.94
CA ASP A 436 6.68 -26.86 -0.69
C ASP A 436 7.36 -25.51 -0.36
N GLU A 437 6.60 -24.42 -0.42
CA GLU A 437 7.10 -23.05 -0.13
C GLU A 437 7.67 -22.90 1.30
N PHE A 438 7.17 -23.65 2.26
CA PHE A 438 7.74 -23.62 3.62
C PHE A 438 9.11 -24.31 3.67
N ALA A 439 9.30 -25.40 2.91
CA ALA A 439 10.62 -25.99 2.75
C ALA A 439 11.58 -25.05 2.00
N VAL A 440 11.06 -24.27 1.04
CA VAL A 440 11.82 -23.20 0.36
C VAL A 440 12.24 -22.10 1.33
N MET A 441 11.36 -21.69 2.27
CA MET A 441 11.73 -20.72 3.33
C MET A 441 12.86 -21.25 4.21
N ASP A 442 12.82 -22.52 4.61
CA ASP A 442 13.88 -23.15 5.41
C ASP A 442 15.20 -23.21 4.62
N ALA A 443 15.14 -23.57 3.32
CA ALA A 443 16.31 -23.58 2.44
C ALA A 443 16.89 -22.16 2.25
N LEU A 444 16.05 -21.16 2.12
CA LEU A 444 16.47 -19.76 2.01
C LEU A 444 17.18 -19.29 3.29
N HIS A 445 16.63 -19.64 4.47
CA HIS A 445 17.29 -19.38 5.74
C HIS A 445 18.65 -20.11 5.86
N ALA A 446 18.68 -21.40 5.55
CA ALA A 446 19.91 -22.18 5.59
C ALA A 446 21.00 -21.65 4.63
N CYS A 447 20.61 -21.16 3.45
CA CYS A 447 21.54 -20.60 2.45
C CYS A 447 22.08 -19.21 2.85
N THR A 448 21.24 -18.37 3.49
CA THR A 448 21.56 -16.96 3.71
C THR A 448 21.90 -16.62 5.16
N GLY A 449 21.41 -17.39 6.12
CA GLY A 449 21.47 -17.05 7.55
C GLY A 449 20.54 -15.90 7.96
N VAL A 450 19.78 -15.30 7.02
CA VAL A 450 18.83 -14.24 7.33
C VAL A 450 17.65 -14.85 8.12
N PRO A 451 17.28 -14.30 9.29
CA PRO A 451 16.19 -14.87 10.09
C PRO A 451 14.85 -14.82 9.37
N VAL A 452 14.08 -15.90 9.47
CA VAL A 452 12.66 -15.89 9.04
C VAL A 452 11.87 -15.03 10.02
N PRO A 453 11.05 -14.06 9.55
CA PRO A 453 10.17 -13.28 10.43
C PRO A 453 9.29 -14.20 11.29
N LYS A 454 9.12 -13.86 12.57
CA LYS A 454 8.39 -14.71 13.54
C LYS A 454 6.96 -14.99 13.10
N ASN A 455 6.29 -14.01 12.53
CA ASN A 455 4.93 -14.12 12.01
C ASN A 455 4.79 -15.10 10.83
N LEU A 456 5.86 -15.30 10.04
CA LEU A 456 5.91 -16.28 8.95
C LEU A 456 6.37 -17.66 9.45
N ALA A 457 7.39 -17.71 10.30
CA ALA A 457 7.90 -18.95 10.86
C ALA A 457 6.84 -19.75 11.66
N SER A 458 5.93 -19.03 12.34
CA SER A 458 4.88 -19.66 13.17
C SER A 458 3.71 -20.23 12.37
N LEU A 459 3.58 -19.93 11.07
CA LEU A 459 2.38 -20.29 10.29
C LEU A 459 2.12 -21.79 10.21
N ARG A 460 3.16 -22.61 10.10
CA ARG A 460 3.03 -24.08 10.05
C ARG A 460 2.36 -24.68 11.29
N GLN A 461 2.45 -24.00 12.43
CA GLN A 461 1.93 -24.50 13.71
C GLN A 461 0.55 -23.93 14.04
N LYS A 462 0.10 -22.92 13.28
CA LYS A 462 -1.21 -22.30 13.52
C LYS A 462 -2.34 -23.15 12.96
N PRO A 463 -3.44 -23.33 13.72
CA PRO A 463 -4.62 -24.03 13.21
C PRO A 463 -5.29 -23.24 12.07
N VAL A 464 -5.75 -23.94 11.05
CA VAL A 464 -6.62 -23.37 10.02
C VAL A 464 -7.97 -23.04 10.66
N ARG A 465 -8.40 -21.79 10.55
CA ARG A 465 -9.64 -21.27 11.15
C ARG A 465 -10.71 -20.96 10.11
N HIS A 466 -10.30 -20.62 8.88
CA HIS A 466 -11.19 -20.22 7.81
C HIS A 466 -11.07 -21.21 6.65
N THR A 467 -12.16 -21.90 6.37
CA THR A 467 -12.22 -23.00 5.37
C THR A 467 -13.28 -22.78 4.30
N ASP A 468 -14.00 -21.64 4.36
CA ASP A 468 -15.10 -21.36 3.45
C ASP A 468 -14.61 -21.21 2.02
N VAL A 469 -15.26 -21.91 1.09
CA VAL A 469 -15.01 -21.86 -0.35
C VAL A 469 -16.35 -21.75 -1.07
N ILE A 470 -16.55 -20.70 -1.84
CA ILE A 470 -17.81 -20.41 -2.55
C ILE A 470 -17.60 -20.20 -4.03
N ASP A 471 -18.66 -20.24 -4.81
CA ASP A 471 -18.67 -19.78 -6.19
C ASP A 471 -18.80 -18.24 -6.25
N ARG A 472 -18.33 -17.62 -7.33
CA ARG A 472 -18.34 -16.15 -7.46
C ARG A 472 -19.74 -15.55 -7.44
N GLU A 473 -20.74 -16.34 -7.85
CA GLU A 473 -22.14 -15.97 -7.87
C GLU A 473 -22.73 -15.86 -6.45
N ASP A 474 -22.17 -16.60 -5.47
CA ASP A 474 -22.68 -16.70 -4.10
C ASP A 474 -22.05 -15.64 -3.16
N MET A 475 -21.19 -14.76 -3.65
CA MET A 475 -20.48 -13.78 -2.82
C MET A 475 -21.43 -12.83 -2.08
N LEU A 476 -22.52 -12.39 -2.73
CA LEU A 476 -23.51 -11.50 -2.11
C LEU A 476 -24.24 -12.23 -0.98
N ASP A 477 -24.76 -13.43 -1.24
CA ASP A 477 -25.48 -14.22 -0.25
C ASP A 477 -24.60 -14.55 0.95
N TYR A 478 -23.31 -14.84 0.72
CA TYR A 478 -22.34 -15.05 1.79
C TYR A 478 -22.19 -13.80 2.67
N VAL A 479 -22.09 -12.60 2.08
CA VAL A 479 -21.97 -11.34 2.83
C VAL A 479 -23.24 -11.08 3.63
N LEU A 480 -24.43 -11.22 3.04
CA LEU A 480 -25.71 -11.01 3.73
C LEU A 480 -25.88 -11.98 4.90
N GLN A 481 -25.54 -13.26 4.70
CA GLN A 481 -25.57 -14.26 5.77
C GLN A 481 -24.61 -13.87 6.90
N LYS A 482 -23.33 -13.56 6.58
CA LYS A 482 -22.33 -13.26 7.60
C LYS A 482 -22.61 -11.94 8.31
N ALA A 483 -23.11 -10.93 7.63
CA ALA A 483 -23.48 -9.66 8.25
C ALA A 483 -24.55 -9.84 9.35
N GLY A 484 -25.48 -10.76 9.16
CA GLY A 484 -26.55 -11.09 10.14
C GLY A 484 -26.10 -11.94 11.33
N GLU A 485 -24.88 -12.52 11.32
CA GLU A 485 -24.37 -13.33 12.44
C GLU A 485 -23.93 -12.43 13.61
N ALA A 486 -24.44 -12.67 14.81
CA ALA A 486 -24.10 -11.91 16.01
C ALA A 486 -22.67 -12.19 16.50
N GLN A 487 -22.11 -13.36 16.18
CA GLN A 487 -20.72 -13.76 16.49
C GLN A 487 -20.09 -14.41 15.27
N TRP A 488 -18.82 -14.12 15.05
CA TRP A 488 -18.06 -14.58 13.90
C TRP A 488 -16.97 -15.59 14.27
#